data_56d542080c9340c44eb483cb9e5ea34d
#
_entry.id   56d542080c9340c44eb483cb9e5ea34d
#
_cell.length_a   1.000
_cell.length_b   1.000
_cell.length_c   1.000
_cell.angle_alpha   90.00
_cell.angle_beta   90.00
_cell.angle_gamma   90.00
#
_symmetry.space_group_name_H-M   'P 1'
#
loop_
_entity.id
_entity.type
_entity.pdbx_description
1 polymer ?
#
loop_
_entity_poly.entity_id
_entity_poly.type
_entity_poly.pdbx_seq_one_letter_code
_entity_poly.pdbx_strand_id
1 'polypeptide(L)'
;MKDLDTNLQALLTGFRNAIGVPALLLFSAMIGFGSLAQEQGLSLYISILSTVLIWGMPGQVVHVELYGLGAPLIAVVLGVAGANARFMPMTLSMMPVFADSPHNRKWNYLISHFISINTWAEMLHRGHEIRADRRVSYFLGFSATCMFSGVIGVFQGYVLFESMPEMVSLCLIFLVPIYFGLITVSYTHLTLPTTPYV
;
A
#
# COMPACT_ATOMS: atom_id res chain seq x y z
N MET A 1 -6.93 -1.88 -22.83
CA MET A 1 -7.32 -2.91 -21.84
C MET A 1 -8.81 -3.30 -21.90
N LYS A 2 -9.48 -3.02 -23.04
CA LYS A 2 -10.92 -3.34 -23.21
C LYS A 2 -11.25 -4.83 -23.40
N ASP A 3 -10.24 -5.69 -23.64
CA ASP A 3 -10.40 -7.09 -24.04
C ASP A 3 -10.19 -8.09 -22.89
N LEU A 4 -10.52 -7.69 -21.65
CA LEU A 4 -10.51 -8.61 -20.51
C LEU A 4 -11.85 -9.35 -20.42
N ASP A 5 -11.94 -10.49 -21.09
CA ASP A 5 -13.20 -11.24 -21.24
C ASP A 5 -13.62 -11.98 -19.95
N THR A 6 -12.66 -12.37 -19.11
CA THR A 6 -12.93 -13.12 -17.88
C THR A 6 -12.38 -12.41 -16.63
N ASN A 7 -12.99 -12.70 -15.47
CA ASN A 7 -12.49 -12.23 -14.17
C ASN A 7 -11.07 -12.72 -13.88
N LEU A 8 -10.75 -13.94 -14.32
CA LEU A 8 -9.42 -14.52 -14.16
C LEU A 8 -8.36 -13.75 -14.96
N GLN A 9 -8.68 -13.38 -16.20
CA GLN A 9 -7.78 -12.57 -17.02
C GLN A 9 -7.55 -11.19 -16.40
N ALA A 10 -8.60 -10.57 -15.86
CA ALA A 10 -8.48 -9.29 -15.17
C ALA A 10 -7.58 -9.40 -13.93
N LEU A 11 -7.78 -10.43 -13.11
CA LEU A 11 -6.96 -10.71 -11.92
C LEU A 11 -5.50 -10.96 -12.29
N LEU A 12 -5.23 -11.82 -13.29
CA LEU A 12 -3.87 -12.10 -13.75
C LEU A 12 -3.20 -10.87 -14.37
N THR A 13 -3.96 -10.01 -15.04
CA THR A 13 -3.43 -8.76 -15.60
C THR A 13 -3.08 -7.79 -14.48
N GLY A 14 -3.92 -7.67 -13.44
CA GLY A 14 -3.63 -6.89 -12.25
C GLY A 14 -2.37 -7.41 -11.54
N PHE A 15 -2.27 -8.73 -11.35
CA PHE A 15 -1.07 -9.39 -10.80
C PHE A 15 0.18 -9.04 -11.61
N ARG A 16 0.14 -9.19 -12.93
CA ARG A 16 1.28 -8.91 -13.81
C ARG A 16 1.69 -7.44 -13.81
N ASN A 17 0.72 -6.52 -13.77
CA ASN A 17 1.01 -5.09 -13.78
C ASN A 17 1.58 -4.60 -12.43
N ALA A 18 1.30 -5.29 -11.33
CA ALA A 18 1.93 -5.01 -10.04
C ALA A 18 3.38 -5.48 -9.98
N ILE A 19 3.74 -6.55 -10.72
CA ILE A 19 5.12 -7.02 -10.83
C ILE A 19 5.93 -5.95 -11.58
N GLY A 20 6.98 -5.46 -10.94
CA GLY A 20 7.83 -4.40 -11.46
C GLY A 20 8.03 -3.30 -10.43
N VAL A 21 7.95 -2.06 -10.86
CA VAL A 21 8.20 -0.89 -9.99
C VAL A 21 7.31 -0.89 -8.73
N PRO A 22 5.97 -1.10 -8.79
CA PRO A 22 5.13 -1.07 -7.60
C PRO A 22 5.51 -2.12 -6.55
N ALA A 23 5.69 -3.38 -6.99
CA ALA A 23 6.05 -4.47 -6.08
C ALA A 23 7.47 -4.30 -5.53
N LEU A 24 8.42 -3.88 -6.37
CA LEU A 24 9.82 -3.68 -5.96
C LEU A 24 9.98 -2.57 -4.93
N LEU A 25 9.32 -1.44 -5.13
CA LEU A 25 9.35 -0.32 -4.18
C LEU A 25 8.75 -0.72 -2.83
N LEU A 26 7.60 -1.39 -2.86
CA LEU A 26 6.96 -1.86 -1.63
C LEU A 26 7.80 -2.91 -0.92
N PHE A 27 8.36 -3.86 -1.67
CA PHE A 27 9.28 -4.86 -1.17
C PHE A 27 10.48 -4.23 -0.45
N SER A 28 11.16 -3.29 -1.11
CA SER A 28 12.32 -2.60 -0.54
C SER A 28 11.97 -1.84 0.74
N ALA A 29 10.85 -1.13 0.74
CA ALA A 29 10.39 -0.41 1.92
C ALA A 29 10.01 -1.35 3.08
N MET A 30 9.41 -2.50 2.77
CA MET A 30 9.04 -3.49 3.78
C MET A 30 10.22 -4.29 4.32
N ILE A 31 11.34 -4.38 3.59
CA ILE A 31 12.62 -4.84 4.19
C ILE A 31 13.04 -3.90 5.33
N GLY A 32 13.00 -2.58 5.10
CA GLY A 32 13.31 -1.61 6.16
C GLY A 32 12.37 -1.74 7.36
N PHE A 33 11.07 -1.89 7.13
CA PHE A 33 10.11 -2.14 8.22
C PHE A 33 10.39 -3.44 8.97
N GLY A 34 10.71 -4.53 8.28
CA GLY A 34 11.07 -5.81 8.90
C GLY A 34 12.29 -5.71 9.81
N SER A 35 13.33 -4.97 9.37
CA SER A 35 14.51 -4.66 10.13
C SER A 35 14.18 -3.84 11.38
N LEU A 36 13.39 -2.77 11.25
CA LEU A 36 12.94 -1.94 12.37
C LEU A 36 12.12 -2.77 13.40
N ALA A 37 11.26 -3.65 12.93
CA ALA A 37 10.44 -4.50 13.79
C ALA A 37 11.31 -5.46 14.64
N GLN A 38 12.35 -6.03 14.05
CA GLN A 38 13.32 -6.86 14.77
C GLN A 38 14.11 -6.03 15.79
N GLU A 39 14.58 -4.86 15.42
CA GLU A 39 15.32 -3.93 16.29
C GLU A 39 14.52 -3.57 17.54
N GLN A 40 13.23 -3.31 17.41
CA GLN A 40 12.34 -2.97 18.51
C GLN A 40 11.82 -4.21 19.28
N GLY A 41 12.30 -5.41 18.96
CA GLY A 41 11.93 -6.64 19.65
C GLY A 41 10.52 -7.16 19.34
N LEU A 42 9.90 -6.69 18.27
CA LEU A 42 8.60 -7.21 17.83
C LEU A 42 8.79 -8.59 17.19
N SER A 43 7.98 -9.59 17.56
CA SER A 43 8.14 -10.93 16.98
C SER A 43 7.80 -10.92 15.48
N LEU A 44 8.46 -11.81 14.71
CA LEU A 44 8.21 -11.95 13.26
C LEU A 44 6.73 -12.20 12.95
N TYR A 45 6.06 -13.02 13.75
CA TYR A 45 4.64 -13.31 13.57
C TYR A 45 3.79 -12.04 13.69
N ILE A 46 4.01 -11.22 14.72
CA ILE A 46 3.29 -9.95 14.91
C ILE A 46 3.64 -8.96 13.81
N SER A 47 4.87 -8.92 13.34
CA SER A 47 5.31 -8.05 12.24
C SER A 47 4.60 -8.38 10.93
N ILE A 48 4.49 -9.67 10.59
CA ILE A 48 3.72 -10.13 9.41
C ILE A 48 2.22 -9.87 9.60
N LEU A 49 1.68 -10.18 10.79
CA LEU A 49 0.25 -9.95 11.07
C LEU A 49 -0.10 -8.47 10.99
N SER A 50 0.74 -7.59 11.52
CA SER A 50 0.55 -6.14 11.41
C SER A 50 0.57 -5.68 9.95
N THR A 51 1.44 -6.27 9.12
CA THR A 51 1.49 -5.96 7.69
C THR A 51 0.19 -6.32 6.99
N VAL A 52 -0.42 -7.45 7.32
CA VAL A 52 -1.69 -7.87 6.72
C VAL A 52 -2.88 -7.07 7.25
N LEU A 53 -2.91 -6.76 8.55
CA LEU A 53 -4.06 -6.12 9.21
C LEU A 53 -4.03 -4.60 9.14
N ILE A 54 -2.87 -3.97 9.31
CA ILE A 54 -2.76 -2.50 9.29
C ILE A 54 -2.63 -1.99 7.84
N TRP A 55 -1.93 -2.72 6.98
CA TRP A 55 -1.70 -2.44 5.56
C TRP A 55 -1.41 -0.95 5.27
N GLY A 56 -0.63 -0.33 6.14
CA GLY A 56 -0.24 1.07 5.99
C GLY A 56 1.10 1.32 6.66
N MET A 57 2.15 1.46 5.87
CA MET A 57 3.52 1.58 6.39
C MET A 57 3.68 2.66 7.48
N PRO A 58 3.10 3.88 7.39
CA PRO A 58 3.22 4.84 8.49
C PRO A 58 2.57 4.35 9.78
N GLY A 59 1.40 3.70 9.68
CA GLY A 59 0.76 3.10 10.85
C GLY A 59 1.57 1.95 11.43
N GLN A 60 2.21 1.14 10.58
CA GLN A 60 3.09 0.06 11.01
C GLN A 60 4.35 0.58 11.71
N VAL A 61 5.00 1.61 11.17
CA VAL A 61 6.16 2.25 11.80
C VAL A 61 5.78 2.82 13.17
N VAL A 62 4.68 3.57 13.25
CA VAL A 62 4.17 4.10 14.53
C VAL A 62 3.84 2.99 15.52
N HIS A 63 3.26 1.87 15.04
CA HIS A 63 2.99 0.69 15.87
C HIS A 63 4.27 0.14 16.50
N VAL A 64 5.30 -0.07 15.70
CA VAL A 64 6.58 -0.65 16.15
C VAL A 64 7.31 0.30 17.10
N GLU A 65 7.38 1.59 16.77
CA GLU A 65 8.01 2.60 17.63
C GLU A 65 7.34 2.72 19.00
N LEU A 66 6.00 2.81 19.02
CA LEU A 66 5.27 2.87 20.28
C LEU A 66 5.35 1.57 21.07
N TYR A 67 5.45 0.42 20.41
CA TYR A 67 5.69 -0.87 21.03
C TYR A 67 7.07 -0.90 21.73
N GLY A 68 8.13 -0.50 21.03
CA GLY A 68 9.49 -0.42 21.57
C GLY A 68 9.61 0.52 22.77
N LEU A 69 8.81 1.60 22.80
CA LEU A 69 8.73 2.53 23.93
C LEU A 69 7.88 2.00 25.10
N GLY A 70 7.26 0.82 25.00
CA GLY A 70 6.36 0.30 26.01
C GLY A 70 5.09 1.11 26.20
N ALA A 71 4.64 1.82 25.15
CA ALA A 71 3.46 2.68 25.22
C ALA A 71 2.18 1.90 25.52
N PRO A 72 1.21 2.48 26.24
CA PRO A 72 -0.07 1.81 26.52
C PRO A 72 -0.85 1.58 25.21
N LEU A 73 -1.62 0.49 25.17
CA LEU A 73 -2.36 0.05 23.97
C LEU A 73 -3.20 1.17 23.35
N ILE A 74 -3.82 2.02 24.17
CA ILE A 74 -4.64 3.14 23.66
C ILE A 74 -3.80 4.14 22.86
N ALA A 75 -2.56 4.41 23.27
CA ALA A 75 -1.66 5.30 22.55
C ALA A 75 -1.24 4.67 21.20
N VAL A 76 -0.99 3.35 21.19
CA VAL A 76 -0.68 2.61 19.95
C VAL A 76 -1.88 2.69 18.99
N VAL A 77 -3.10 2.42 19.45
CA VAL A 77 -4.31 2.46 18.61
C VAL A 77 -4.54 3.86 18.03
N LEU A 78 -4.45 4.90 18.85
CA LEU A 78 -4.65 6.28 18.40
C LEU A 78 -3.53 6.75 17.48
N GLY A 79 -2.28 6.38 17.77
CA GLY A 79 -1.13 6.69 16.92
C GLY A 79 -1.24 6.06 15.54
N VAL A 80 -1.57 4.76 15.48
CA VAL A 80 -1.78 4.03 14.21
C VAL A 80 -2.95 4.59 13.42
N ALA A 81 -4.08 4.86 14.10
CA ALA A 81 -5.26 5.45 13.46
C ALA A 81 -4.94 6.84 12.88
N GLY A 82 -4.24 7.69 13.65
CA GLY A 82 -3.81 9.01 13.19
C GLY A 82 -2.85 8.94 12.00
N ALA A 83 -1.84 8.07 12.06
CA ALA A 83 -0.88 7.89 10.97
C ALA A 83 -1.54 7.39 9.67
N ASN A 84 -2.59 6.57 9.79
CA ASN A 84 -3.33 6.01 8.66
C ASN A 84 -4.53 6.88 8.22
N ALA A 85 -4.86 7.98 8.89
CA ALA A 85 -5.97 8.87 8.53
C ALA A 85 -5.88 9.39 7.09
N ARG A 86 -4.69 9.50 6.52
CA ARG A 86 -4.44 9.85 5.11
C ARG A 86 -5.09 8.90 4.10
N PHE A 87 -5.37 7.67 4.46
CA PHE A 87 -6.05 6.73 3.56
C PHE A 87 -7.53 7.08 3.36
N MET A 88 -8.12 7.88 4.24
CA MET A 88 -9.51 8.32 4.09
C MET A 88 -9.75 9.13 2.80
N PRO A 89 -9.02 10.22 2.51
CA PRO A 89 -9.19 10.94 1.25
C PRO A 89 -8.81 10.08 0.03
N MET A 90 -7.83 9.18 0.14
CA MET A 90 -7.50 8.25 -0.94
C MET A 90 -8.65 7.29 -1.24
N THR A 91 -9.29 6.75 -0.20
CA THR A 91 -10.48 5.91 -0.34
C THR A 91 -11.62 6.67 -1.01
N LEU A 92 -11.92 7.88 -0.53
CA LEU A 92 -13.00 8.72 -1.08
C LEU A 92 -12.79 9.06 -2.55
N SER A 93 -11.55 9.33 -2.96
CA SER A 93 -11.22 9.64 -4.36
C SER A 93 -11.22 8.41 -5.27
N MET A 94 -10.94 7.22 -4.75
CA MET A 94 -10.88 5.98 -5.53
C MET A 94 -12.23 5.27 -5.63
N MET A 95 -13.11 5.34 -4.62
CA MET A 95 -14.39 4.62 -4.61
C MET A 95 -15.27 4.90 -5.83
N PRO A 96 -15.34 6.13 -6.38
CA PRO A 96 -16.12 6.39 -7.60
C PRO A 96 -15.71 5.52 -8.80
N VAL A 97 -14.45 5.11 -8.89
CA VAL A 97 -13.97 4.21 -9.96
C VAL A 97 -14.72 2.87 -9.95
N PHE A 98 -15.20 2.43 -8.79
CA PHE A 98 -15.94 1.18 -8.61
C PHE A 98 -17.46 1.35 -8.61
N ALA A 99 -17.99 2.59 -8.72
CA ALA A 99 -19.42 2.86 -8.61
C ALA A 99 -20.27 2.05 -9.60
N ASP A 100 -19.79 1.91 -10.85
CA ASP A 100 -20.47 1.18 -11.91
C ASP A 100 -20.15 -0.33 -11.92
N SER A 101 -19.33 -0.81 -10.98
CA SER A 101 -18.94 -2.23 -10.93
C SER A 101 -20.05 -3.05 -10.27
N PRO A 102 -20.51 -4.14 -10.91
CA PRO A 102 -21.58 -5.00 -10.36
C PRO A 102 -21.02 -5.89 -9.23
N HIS A 103 -20.81 -5.31 -8.07
CA HIS A 103 -20.31 -6.03 -6.89
C HIS A 103 -21.16 -5.74 -5.66
N ASN A 104 -21.15 -6.65 -4.69
CA ASN A 104 -21.84 -6.45 -3.42
C ASN A 104 -21.12 -5.39 -2.60
N ARG A 105 -21.86 -4.48 -1.92
CA ARG A 105 -21.33 -3.43 -1.05
C ARG A 105 -20.34 -3.93 0.01
N LYS A 106 -20.41 -5.18 0.40
CA LYS A 106 -19.44 -5.82 1.32
C LYS A 106 -18.01 -5.82 0.76
N TRP A 107 -17.83 -5.88 -0.55
CA TRP A 107 -16.53 -5.80 -1.19
C TRP A 107 -15.86 -4.43 -1.03
N ASN A 108 -16.64 -3.37 -0.78
CA ASN A 108 -16.08 -2.05 -0.54
C ASN A 108 -15.20 -2.02 0.72
N TYR A 109 -15.52 -2.80 1.76
CA TYR A 109 -14.67 -2.92 2.95
C TYR A 109 -13.34 -3.59 2.60
N LEU A 110 -13.37 -4.65 1.79
CA LEU A 110 -12.15 -5.32 1.34
C LEU A 110 -11.32 -4.42 0.42
N ILE A 111 -11.96 -3.74 -0.52
CA ILE A 111 -11.31 -2.76 -1.40
C ILE A 111 -10.63 -1.67 -0.54
N SER A 112 -11.35 -1.10 0.44
CA SER A 112 -10.81 -0.06 1.32
C SER A 112 -9.62 -0.54 2.14
N HIS A 113 -9.64 -1.80 2.60
CA HIS A 113 -8.53 -2.39 3.34
C HIS A 113 -7.26 -2.50 2.48
N PHE A 114 -7.40 -2.89 1.22
CA PHE A 114 -6.26 -3.07 0.30
C PHE A 114 -5.80 -1.78 -0.40
N ILE A 115 -6.34 -0.63 -0.02
CA ILE A 115 -5.86 0.65 -0.56
C ILE A 115 -4.45 0.92 -0.05
N SER A 116 -3.57 1.11 -0.99
CA SER A 116 -2.22 1.62 -0.81
C SER A 116 -1.95 2.71 -1.83
N ILE A 117 -0.85 3.41 -1.70
CA ILE A 117 -0.45 4.43 -2.67
C ILE A 117 -0.38 3.85 -4.09
N ASN A 118 0.18 2.63 -4.22
CA ASN A 118 0.33 1.96 -5.50
C ASN A 118 -1.03 1.59 -6.12
N THR A 119 -1.92 0.98 -5.32
CA THR A 119 -3.26 0.58 -5.78
C THR A 119 -4.14 1.78 -6.10
N TRP A 120 -4.04 2.84 -5.29
CA TRP A 120 -4.73 4.10 -5.51
C TRP A 120 -4.29 4.76 -6.82
N ALA A 121 -2.98 4.92 -7.01
CA ALA A 121 -2.41 5.52 -8.22
C ALA A 121 -2.79 4.72 -9.48
N GLU A 122 -2.66 3.40 -9.45
CA GLU A 122 -2.99 2.52 -10.56
C GLU A 122 -4.48 2.61 -10.93
N MET A 123 -5.38 2.59 -9.95
CA MET A 123 -6.81 2.64 -10.21
C MET A 123 -7.30 4.00 -10.70
N LEU A 124 -6.73 5.09 -10.22
CA LEU A 124 -7.05 6.42 -10.75
C LEU A 124 -6.54 6.60 -12.18
N HIS A 125 -5.38 6.04 -12.50
CA HIS A 125 -4.79 6.15 -13.83
C HIS A 125 -5.47 5.25 -14.84
N ARG A 126 -5.67 3.96 -14.52
CA ARG A 126 -6.13 2.94 -15.47
C ARG A 126 -7.53 2.39 -15.20
N GLY A 127 -8.12 2.68 -14.05
CA GLY A 127 -9.41 2.10 -13.69
C GLY A 127 -10.52 2.38 -14.68
N HIS A 128 -10.52 3.55 -15.31
CA HIS A 128 -11.51 3.92 -16.34
C HIS A 128 -11.32 3.20 -17.68
N GLU A 129 -10.12 2.70 -17.98
CA GLU A 129 -9.84 1.92 -19.19
C GLU A 129 -10.31 0.45 -19.06
N ILE A 130 -10.54 0.01 -17.80
CA ILE A 130 -10.97 -1.35 -17.48
C ILE A 130 -12.51 -1.39 -17.47
N ARG A 131 -13.09 -2.44 -18.04
CA ARG A 131 -14.53 -2.68 -17.97
C ARG A 131 -15.02 -2.69 -16.54
N ALA A 132 -16.14 -2.06 -16.25
CA ALA A 132 -16.68 -1.90 -14.90
C ALA A 132 -16.82 -3.24 -14.14
N ASP A 133 -17.27 -4.30 -14.83
CA ASP A 133 -17.45 -5.64 -14.29
C ASP A 133 -16.13 -6.37 -13.95
N ARG A 134 -14.98 -5.84 -14.39
CA ARG A 134 -13.63 -6.44 -14.20
C ARG A 134 -12.73 -5.65 -13.25
N ARG A 135 -13.11 -4.42 -12.89
CA ARG A 135 -12.29 -3.53 -12.05
C ARG A 135 -11.93 -4.13 -10.71
N VAL A 136 -12.90 -4.76 -10.03
CA VAL A 136 -12.66 -5.40 -8.72
C VAL A 136 -11.67 -6.55 -8.84
N SER A 137 -11.83 -7.43 -9.84
CA SER A 137 -10.91 -8.56 -10.06
C SER A 137 -9.49 -8.08 -10.37
N TYR A 138 -9.36 -7.06 -11.21
CA TYR A 138 -8.07 -6.44 -11.51
C TYR A 138 -7.41 -5.85 -10.26
N PHE A 139 -8.16 -5.06 -9.50
CA PHE A 139 -7.71 -4.45 -8.25
C PHE A 139 -7.22 -5.49 -7.25
N LEU A 140 -7.98 -6.59 -7.07
CA LEU A 140 -7.59 -7.67 -6.15
C LEU A 140 -6.31 -8.36 -6.59
N GLY A 141 -6.13 -8.61 -7.89
CA GLY A 141 -4.90 -9.19 -8.42
C GLY A 141 -3.69 -8.30 -8.18
N PHE A 142 -3.84 -6.99 -8.43
CA PHE A 142 -2.79 -6.01 -8.20
C PHE A 142 -2.45 -5.90 -6.70
N SER A 143 -3.47 -5.78 -5.85
CA SER A 143 -3.31 -5.64 -4.39
C SER A 143 -2.71 -6.88 -3.75
N ALA A 144 -3.13 -8.08 -4.17
CA ALA A 144 -2.57 -9.34 -3.68
C ALA A 144 -1.07 -9.45 -3.97
N THR A 145 -0.64 -9.03 -5.15
CA THR A 145 0.79 -9.02 -5.52
C THR A 145 1.57 -8.06 -4.62
N CYS A 146 1.04 -6.85 -4.41
CA CYS A 146 1.64 -5.87 -3.52
C CYS A 146 1.73 -6.41 -2.08
N MET A 147 0.66 -7.01 -1.56
CA MET A 147 0.62 -7.61 -0.22
C MET A 147 1.66 -8.71 -0.08
N PHE A 148 1.70 -9.64 -1.04
CA PHE A 148 2.64 -10.75 -1.03
C PHE A 148 4.09 -10.26 -1.09
N SER A 149 4.39 -9.30 -1.95
CA SER A 149 5.70 -8.64 -2.04
C SER A 149 6.08 -7.97 -0.71
N GLY A 150 5.13 -7.27 -0.08
CA GLY A 150 5.34 -6.64 1.22
C GLY A 150 5.64 -7.65 2.33
N VAL A 151 4.89 -8.74 2.42
CA VAL A 151 5.11 -9.81 3.43
C VAL A 151 6.48 -10.47 3.25
N ILE A 152 6.90 -10.74 2.00
CA ILE A 152 8.25 -11.27 1.73
C ILE A 152 9.31 -10.25 2.15
N GLY A 153 9.10 -8.96 1.88
CA GLY A 153 10.00 -7.89 2.29
C GLY A 153 10.18 -7.85 3.80
N VAL A 154 9.08 -7.89 4.57
CA VAL A 154 9.12 -7.93 6.05
C VAL A 154 9.89 -9.15 6.54
N PHE A 155 9.59 -10.32 6.00
CA PHE A 155 10.30 -11.56 6.37
C PHE A 155 11.81 -11.43 6.14
N GLN A 156 12.21 -10.97 4.96
CA GLN A 156 13.63 -10.81 4.64
C GLN A 156 14.31 -9.75 5.50
N GLY A 157 13.68 -8.58 5.69
CA GLY A 157 14.23 -7.52 6.52
C GLY A 157 14.41 -7.95 7.97
N TYR A 158 13.43 -8.69 8.49
CA TYR A 158 13.49 -9.24 9.84
C TYR A 158 14.65 -10.25 10.02
N VAL A 159 14.81 -11.18 9.08
CA VAL A 159 15.86 -12.22 9.15
C VAL A 159 17.25 -11.65 8.89
N LEU A 160 17.34 -10.65 7.99
CA LEU A 160 18.64 -10.04 7.63
C LEU A 160 19.07 -8.92 8.57
N PHE A 161 18.29 -8.58 9.59
CA PHE A 161 18.56 -7.45 10.49
C PHE A 161 19.99 -7.43 11.04
N GLU A 162 20.48 -8.55 11.57
CA GLU A 162 21.82 -8.64 12.15
C GLU A 162 22.94 -8.41 11.13
N SER A 163 22.67 -8.66 9.85
CA SER A 163 23.63 -8.50 8.74
C SER A 163 23.48 -7.16 8.02
N MET A 164 22.46 -6.37 8.35
CA MET A 164 22.13 -5.12 7.65
C MET A 164 22.68 -3.91 8.42
N PRO A 165 23.52 -3.08 7.80
CA PRO A 165 23.93 -1.83 8.42
C PRO A 165 22.72 -0.93 8.69
N GLU A 166 22.67 -0.29 9.85
CA GLU A 166 21.59 0.63 10.28
C GLU A 166 21.26 1.68 9.21
N MET A 167 22.28 2.26 8.58
CA MET A 167 22.11 3.23 7.50
C MET A 167 21.30 2.68 6.33
N VAL A 168 21.48 1.40 5.98
CA VAL A 168 20.75 0.75 4.89
C VAL A 168 19.29 0.56 5.27
N SER A 169 19.02 0.11 6.50
CA SER A 169 17.66 -0.04 7.03
C SER A 169 16.91 1.29 7.00
N LEU A 170 17.49 2.37 7.49
CA LEU A 170 16.92 3.71 7.47
C LEU A 170 16.66 4.19 6.03
N CYS A 171 17.61 4.01 5.11
CA CYS A 171 17.42 4.38 3.70
C CYS A 171 16.21 3.64 3.08
N LEU A 172 16.02 2.37 3.39
CA LEU A 172 14.88 1.57 2.89
C LEU A 172 13.54 2.07 3.44
N ILE A 173 13.47 2.44 4.72
CA ILE A 173 12.27 3.03 5.32
C ILE A 173 11.95 4.37 4.67
N PHE A 174 12.96 5.21 4.40
CA PHE A 174 12.78 6.52 3.77
C PHE A 174 12.39 6.45 2.29
N LEU A 175 12.53 5.33 1.61
CA LEU A 175 12.03 5.18 0.23
C LEU A 175 10.52 5.45 0.12
N VAL A 176 9.72 5.11 1.13
CA VAL A 176 8.26 5.29 1.08
C VAL A 176 7.83 6.75 1.07
N PRO A 177 8.27 7.61 2.02
CA PRO A 177 7.91 9.02 1.95
C PRO A 177 8.44 9.73 0.70
N ILE A 178 9.63 9.36 0.19
CA ILE A 178 10.17 9.90 -1.05
C ILE A 178 9.29 9.49 -2.23
N TYR A 179 8.95 8.22 -2.34
CA TYR A 179 8.09 7.71 -3.40
C TYR A 179 6.68 8.33 -3.36
N PHE A 180 6.11 8.48 -2.16
CA PHE A 180 4.83 9.16 -1.98
C PHE A 180 4.90 10.63 -2.43
N GLY A 181 5.95 11.33 -2.07
CA GLY A 181 6.18 12.72 -2.51
C GLY A 181 6.25 12.82 -4.04
N LEU A 182 7.00 11.94 -4.69
CA LEU A 182 7.12 11.90 -6.15
C LEU A 182 5.78 11.64 -6.85
N ILE A 183 5.01 10.66 -6.36
CA ILE A 183 3.67 10.37 -6.89
C ILE A 183 2.76 11.58 -6.70
N THR A 184 2.71 12.16 -5.51
CA THR A 184 1.85 13.32 -5.22
C THR A 184 2.17 14.49 -6.14
N VAL A 185 3.46 14.80 -6.33
CA VAL A 185 3.91 15.85 -7.25
C VAL A 185 3.48 15.53 -8.68
N SER A 186 3.67 14.31 -9.17
CA SER A 186 3.25 13.92 -10.51
C SER A 186 1.75 14.11 -10.72
N TYR A 187 0.91 13.76 -9.74
CA TYR A 187 -0.55 13.95 -9.85
C TYR A 187 -0.96 15.41 -9.76
N THR A 188 -0.34 16.22 -8.91
CA THR A 188 -0.66 17.66 -8.80
C THR A 188 -0.31 18.42 -10.07
N HIS A 189 0.80 18.09 -10.73
CA HIS A 189 1.17 18.71 -12.01
C HIS A 189 0.24 18.33 -13.16
N LEU A 190 -0.35 17.12 -13.14
CA LEU A 190 -1.31 16.69 -14.16
C LEU A 190 -2.71 17.27 -13.94
N THR A 191 -3.06 17.67 -12.71
CA THR A 191 -4.39 18.18 -12.35
C THR A 191 -4.47 19.70 -12.25
N LEU A 192 -3.35 20.43 -12.35
CA LEU A 192 -3.39 21.87 -12.45
C LEU A 192 -3.95 22.25 -13.82
N PRO A 193 -5.16 22.84 -13.89
CA PRO A 193 -5.66 23.35 -15.16
C PRO A 193 -4.74 24.46 -15.62
N THR A 194 -4.08 24.25 -16.76
CA THR A 194 -3.41 25.33 -17.51
C THR A 194 -4.47 26.22 -18.17
N THR A 195 -5.40 26.77 -17.41
CA THR A 195 -6.25 27.84 -17.86
C THR A 195 -5.50 29.15 -17.58
N PRO A 196 -4.99 29.82 -18.63
CA PRO A 196 -4.55 31.19 -18.42
C PRO A 196 -5.81 31.98 -18.06
N TYR A 197 -5.77 32.64 -16.90
CA TYR A 197 -6.75 33.67 -16.60
C TYR A 197 -6.53 34.80 -17.64
N VAL A 198 -7.48 34.89 -18.59
CA VAL A 198 -7.66 36.04 -19.46
C VAL A 198 -8.71 36.92 -18.82
#